data_c24d008a908ab2a30ad9ff5da3d1b1b0
#
_entry.id   c24d008a908ab2a30ad9ff5da3d1b1b0
#
_cell.length_a   1.000
_cell.length_b   1.000
_cell.length_c   1.000
_cell.angle_alpha   90.00
_cell.angle_beta   90.00
_cell.angle_gamma   90.00
#
_symmetry.space_group_name_H-M   'P 1'
#
loop_
_entity.id
_entity.type
_entity.pdbx_description
1 polymer ?
#
loop_
_entity_poly.entity_id
_entity_poly.type
_entity_poly.pdbx_seq_one_letter_code
_entity_poly.pdbx_strand_id
1 'polypeptide(L)'
;MKYSDRDGFYIGFATFLNVVKGCFIRVCCLLGWAGLLASCGGGGSVAPTVEAAATVTTPAAVSSVLTVNFAAIANYAAPTLPAYYDAAVAATDNTPAVDPVNDKIASVGRVLFYDENLSVNNTVSCASCHNQARGFDDPNRFSTGFSGVAFTSAHAMRLGNIRYFRPGTTFWDRRAASVEAQASEPIQNPVEMGFDAAHGGFTAVLAKLQRLAYYPELFTWAFGDSALTEARIQRALAQFERAMVSTSSRWDSGYVANFNAALPDKGLGIPIASFTTEENRGRALFVNPPAAGGLGCVACHAAPTFALTANSRSNGLDAGETTIFKSPSLKSVGLSNAFMHDGRFSSLAQVVEHYNSGVQAGPALDPRLMGPGGVPRTLGLSAADKSTLVAFLSTLNDNELAADSKFATPFRN
;
A
#
# COMPACT_ATOMS: atom_id res chain seq x y z
N MET A 1 37.92 44.80 -18.37
CA MET A 1 37.94 44.38 -19.77
C MET A 1 36.60 43.62 -19.98
N LYS A 2 35.54 44.27 -20.42
CA LYS A 2 35.08 44.58 -21.81
C LYS A 2 35.19 43.37 -22.77
N TYR A 3 34.05 42.77 -23.09
CA TYR A 3 33.16 42.88 -24.25
C TYR A 3 32.16 41.71 -24.16
N SER A 4 30.81 41.86 -24.18
CA SER A 4 29.91 42.20 -25.31
C SER A 4 29.92 41.07 -26.36
N ASP A 5 28.86 40.53 -26.88
CA ASP A 5 27.49 40.96 -27.20
C ASP A 5 26.64 39.77 -27.69
N ARG A 6 25.30 39.86 -27.48
CA ARG A 6 24.18 39.58 -28.38
C ARG A 6 24.16 38.32 -29.25
N ASP A 7 23.08 37.57 -29.23
CA ASP A 7 21.98 37.70 -30.18
C ASP A 7 20.75 36.87 -29.72
N GLY A 8 19.61 37.55 -29.77
CA GLY A 8 18.31 36.98 -29.52
C GLY A 8 17.70 36.38 -30.80
N PHE A 9 16.81 35.42 -30.59
CA PHE A 9 15.83 35.02 -31.60
C PHE A 9 14.45 34.92 -30.97
N TYR A 10 13.61 35.85 -31.35
CA TYR A 10 12.12 35.82 -31.21
C TYR A 10 11.56 35.13 -32.45
N ILE A 11 10.72 34.12 -32.25
CA ILE A 11 9.65 33.70 -33.17
C ILE A 11 8.62 33.06 -32.22
N GLY A 12 7.39 33.51 -32.09
CA GLY A 12 6.45 33.95 -33.04
C GLY A 12 5.18 33.15 -32.74
N PHE A 13 4.14 33.78 -32.15
CA PHE A 13 2.79 33.26 -31.93
C PHE A 13 2.18 32.77 -33.25
N ALA A 14 1.49 31.60 -33.21
CA ALA A 14 0.42 31.31 -34.15
C ALA A 14 -0.69 30.56 -33.44
N THR A 15 -1.71 31.31 -33.15
CA THR A 15 -3.07 30.91 -32.81
C THR A 15 -3.72 30.17 -33.98
N PHE A 16 -4.25 28.97 -33.79
CA PHE A 16 -5.25 28.41 -34.68
C PHE A 16 -6.49 28.00 -33.90
N LEU A 17 -7.45 28.88 -33.98
CA LEU A 17 -8.87 28.65 -33.66
C LEU A 17 -9.47 27.94 -34.90
N ASN A 18 -10.07 26.78 -34.72
CA ASN A 18 -11.09 26.30 -35.66
C ASN A 18 -12.29 25.75 -34.90
N VAL A 19 -13.32 26.57 -35.02
CA VAL A 19 -14.71 26.28 -34.70
C VAL A 19 -15.31 25.47 -35.83
N VAL A 20 -15.91 24.33 -35.56
CA VAL A 20 -16.93 23.75 -36.42
C VAL A 20 -18.15 23.44 -35.60
N LYS A 21 -19.19 24.18 -35.95
CA LYS A 21 -20.59 24.06 -35.49
C LYS A 21 -21.28 22.91 -36.22
N GLY A 22 -22.08 22.15 -35.48
CA GLY A 22 -23.46 21.82 -35.83
C GLY A 22 -23.70 20.75 -36.86
N CYS A 23 -24.43 19.75 -36.48
CA CYS A 23 -25.72 19.45 -37.12
C CYS A 23 -26.53 18.46 -36.28
N PHE A 24 -27.66 18.94 -35.78
CA PHE A 24 -28.80 18.15 -35.34
C PHE A 24 -29.54 17.65 -36.58
N ILE A 25 -29.83 16.35 -36.66
CA ILE A 25 -30.95 15.86 -37.46
C ILE A 25 -31.71 14.82 -36.62
N ARG A 26 -32.89 15.30 -36.14
CA ARG A 26 -34.02 14.45 -35.80
C ARG A 26 -34.76 14.18 -37.10
N VAL A 27 -35.04 12.90 -37.40
CA VAL A 27 -36.12 12.55 -38.33
C VAL A 27 -37.00 11.49 -37.66
N CYS A 28 -38.17 11.99 -37.25
CA CYS A 28 -39.38 11.15 -37.12
C CYS A 28 -39.98 10.93 -38.50
N CYS A 29 -40.33 9.71 -38.86
CA CYS A 29 -41.38 9.45 -39.82
C CYS A 29 -42.17 8.20 -39.40
N LEU A 30 -43.43 8.48 -39.10
CA LEU A 30 -44.53 7.54 -38.97
C LEU A 30 -45.18 7.34 -40.37
N LEU A 31 -45.98 6.25 -40.46
CA LEU A 31 -46.95 5.87 -41.51
C LEU A 31 -46.32 4.87 -42.57
N GLY A 32 -46.89 3.76 -42.89
CA GLY A 32 -48.14 3.13 -42.57
C GLY A 32 -48.49 2.09 -43.67
N TRP A 33 -49.14 1.02 -43.29
CA TRP A 33 -50.03 0.14 -44.07
C TRP A 33 -49.50 -0.63 -45.30
N ALA A 34 -49.56 -1.89 -45.35
CA ALA A 34 -50.66 -2.71 -45.80
C ALA A 34 -50.18 -4.19 -45.94
N GLY A 35 -51.00 -5.10 -45.52
CA GLY A 35 -50.80 -6.52 -45.42
C GLY A 35 -50.71 -7.26 -46.76
N LEU A 36 -50.20 -8.47 -46.63
CA LEU A 36 -50.56 -9.65 -47.42
C LEU A 36 -50.35 -10.92 -46.60
N LEU A 37 -51.43 -11.65 -46.44
CA LEU A 37 -51.45 -13.01 -45.91
C LEU A 37 -50.83 -13.95 -46.94
N ALA A 38 -49.92 -14.82 -46.51
CA ALA A 38 -49.87 -16.18 -47.02
C ALA A 38 -48.82 -17.05 -46.32
N SER A 39 -49.27 -18.20 -45.94
CA SER A 39 -48.59 -19.51 -45.95
C SER A 39 -47.87 -19.96 -44.67
N CYS A 40 -48.50 -20.96 -44.06
CA CYS A 40 -47.97 -21.89 -43.08
C CYS A 40 -46.67 -22.55 -43.55
N GLY A 41 -45.61 -22.36 -42.73
CA GLY A 41 -44.42 -23.21 -42.76
C GLY A 41 -44.00 -23.43 -41.31
N GLY A 42 -44.10 -24.68 -40.82
CA GLY A 42 -43.70 -25.04 -39.46
C GLY A 42 -42.21 -24.76 -39.21
N GLY A 43 -41.93 -23.68 -38.51
CA GLY A 43 -40.63 -23.37 -37.98
C GLY A 43 -40.63 -23.71 -36.50
N GLY A 44 -39.98 -24.80 -36.13
CA GLY A 44 -39.71 -25.10 -34.73
C GLY A 44 -38.95 -23.91 -34.09
N SER A 45 -39.57 -23.27 -33.11
CA SER A 45 -38.88 -22.30 -32.29
C SER A 45 -37.79 -23.02 -31.48
N VAL A 46 -36.55 -22.92 -31.94
CA VAL A 46 -35.40 -23.26 -31.14
C VAL A 46 -35.33 -22.18 -30.05
N ALA A 47 -35.80 -22.51 -28.87
CA ALA A 47 -35.55 -21.66 -27.69
C ALA A 47 -34.03 -21.47 -27.58
N PRO A 48 -33.55 -20.25 -27.31
CA PRO A 48 -32.15 -20.06 -27.06
C PRO A 48 -31.76 -20.93 -25.85
N THR A 49 -30.93 -21.93 -26.09
CA THR A 49 -30.27 -22.68 -25.03
C THR A 49 -29.44 -21.67 -24.28
N VAL A 50 -29.88 -21.27 -23.10
CA VAL A 50 -29.04 -20.57 -22.12
C VAL A 50 -27.95 -21.57 -21.79
N GLU A 51 -26.77 -21.36 -22.35
CA GLU A 51 -25.58 -22.12 -22.01
C GLU A 51 -25.35 -21.89 -20.52
N ALA A 52 -25.54 -22.93 -19.73
CA ALA A 52 -25.33 -22.85 -18.29
C ALA A 52 -23.88 -22.41 -18.06
N ALA A 53 -23.69 -21.26 -17.42
CA ALA A 53 -22.36 -20.77 -17.08
C ALA A 53 -21.59 -21.91 -16.41
N ALA A 54 -20.46 -22.29 -17.00
CA ALA A 54 -19.63 -23.37 -16.49
C ALA A 54 -19.29 -23.06 -15.03
N THR A 55 -19.67 -23.96 -14.12
CA THR A 55 -19.36 -23.83 -12.70
C THR A 55 -17.84 -23.89 -12.53
N VAL A 56 -17.25 -22.78 -12.12
CA VAL A 56 -15.81 -22.72 -11.81
C VAL A 56 -15.57 -23.56 -10.57
N THR A 57 -14.89 -24.70 -10.73
CA THR A 57 -14.51 -25.57 -9.61
C THR A 57 -13.06 -25.36 -9.23
N THR A 58 -12.76 -25.38 -7.94
CA THR A 58 -11.39 -25.35 -7.46
C THR A 58 -10.76 -26.73 -7.63
N PRO A 59 -9.62 -26.86 -8.35
CA PRO A 59 -8.93 -28.15 -8.54
C PRO A 59 -8.53 -28.82 -7.22
N ALA A 60 -8.51 -30.15 -7.19
CA ALA A 60 -8.12 -30.91 -6.00
C ALA A 60 -6.67 -30.59 -5.55
N ALA A 61 -5.76 -30.35 -6.49
CA ALA A 61 -4.40 -29.92 -6.21
C ALA A 61 -4.34 -28.61 -5.39
N VAL A 62 -5.30 -27.72 -5.58
CA VAL A 62 -5.42 -26.46 -4.81
C VAL A 62 -6.19 -26.72 -3.51
N SER A 63 -7.38 -27.29 -3.58
CA SER A 63 -8.29 -27.43 -2.43
C SER A 63 -7.79 -28.40 -1.34
N SER A 64 -6.84 -29.29 -1.65
CA SER A 64 -6.21 -30.16 -0.66
C SER A 64 -5.19 -29.43 0.22
N VAL A 65 -4.59 -28.36 -0.26
CA VAL A 65 -3.51 -27.64 0.42
C VAL A 65 -3.98 -26.25 0.90
N LEU A 66 -4.87 -25.60 0.11
CA LEU A 66 -5.25 -24.22 0.29
C LEU A 66 -6.75 -24.05 0.58
N THR A 67 -7.07 -22.93 1.23
CA THR A 67 -8.46 -22.48 1.44
C THR A 67 -8.98 -21.58 0.31
N VAL A 68 -8.17 -21.33 -0.74
CA VAL A 68 -8.57 -20.54 -1.91
C VAL A 68 -9.70 -21.23 -2.64
N ASN A 69 -10.78 -20.50 -2.90
CA ASN A 69 -11.96 -20.99 -3.63
C ASN A 69 -12.11 -20.20 -4.93
N PHE A 70 -11.98 -20.89 -6.06
CA PHE A 70 -12.05 -20.27 -7.39
C PHE A 70 -13.45 -19.73 -7.74
N ALA A 71 -14.51 -20.27 -7.10
CA ALA A 71 -15.88 -19.82 -7.30
C ALA A 71 -16.31 -18.69 -6.33
N ALA A 72 -15.56 -18.48 -5.22
CA ALA A 72 -15.88 -17.49 -4.19
C ALA A 72 -14.60 -16.76 -3.78
N ILE A 73 -14.22 -15.76 -4.55
CA ILE A 73 -12.97 -15.01 -4.39
C ILE A 73 -13.17 -13.89 -3.37
N ALA A 74 -12.17 -13.64 -2.52
CA ALA A 74 -12.17 -12.46 -1.68
C ALA A 74 -12.02 -11.18 -2.53
N ASN A 75 -12.73 -10.13 -2.14
CA ASN A 75 -12.63 -8.82 -2.79
C ASN A 75 -11.37 -8.07 -2.32
N TYR A 76 -10.36 -8.02 -3.17
CA TYR A 76 -9.13 -7.24 -3.01
C TYR A 76 -9.13 -6.00 -3.89
N ALA A 77 -9.77 -6.09 -5.07
CA ALA A 77 -9.74 -5.06 -6.12
C ALA A 77 -10.57 -3.83 -5.77
N ALA A 78 -11.72 -4.03 -5.13
CA ALA A 78 -12.69 -2.98 -4.87
C ALA A 78 -13.09 -2.92 -3.38
N PRO A 79 -12.15 -2.62 -2.47
CA PRO A 79 -12.50 -2.42 -1.06
C PRO A 79 -13.46 -1.24 -0.92
N THR A 80 -14.40 -1.32 0.02
CA THR A 80 -15.24 -0.17 0.38
C THR A 80 -14.38 0.85 1.10
N LEU A 81 -14.08 1.96 0.42
CA LEU A 81 -13.28 3.04 0.99
C LEU A 81 -14.21 4.13 1.56
N PRO A 82 -13.91 4.67 2.74
CA PRO A 82 -14.60 5.84 3.28
C PRO A 82 -14.49 7.07 2.38
N ALA A 83 -15.44 8.00 2.46
CA ALA A 83 -15.49 9.21 1.60
C ALA A 83 -14.22 10.09 1.68
N TYR A 84 -13.47 10.02 2.77
CA TYR A 84 -12.22 10.75 2.93
C TYR A 84 -11.04 10.15 2.13
N TYR A 85 -11.22 8.96 1.51
CA TYR A 85 -10.32 8.48 0.45
C TYR A 85 -10.70 9.16 -0.88
N ASP A 86 -10.61 10.46 -0.89
CA ASP A 86 -10.99 11.33 -2.00
C ASP A 86 -9.92 11.40 -3.12
N ALA A 87 -10.13 12.29 -4.09
CA ALA A 87 -9.21 12.47 -5.21
C ALA A 87 -7.76 12.80 -4.77
N ALA A 88 -7.58 13.50 -3.63
CA ALA A 88 -6.25 13.82 -3.12
C ALA A 88 -5.53 12.57 -2.60
N VAL A 89 -6.24 11.67 -1.93
CA VAL A 89 -5.71 10.36 -1.52
C VAL A 89 -5.46 9.48 -2.74
N ALA A 90 -6.41 9.42 -3.68
CA ALA A 90 -6.24 8.66 -4.92
C ALA A 90 -5.01 9.11 -5.72
N ALA A 91 -4.65 10.40 -5.67
CA ALA A 91 -3.43 10.90 -6.32
C ALA A 91 -2.14 10.34 -5.70
N THR A 92 -2.19 9.79 -4.48
CA THR A 92 -1.04 9.13 -3.82
C THR A 92 -0.97 7.62 -4.09
N ASP A 93 -1.98 7.05 -4.77
CA ASP A 93 -2.03 5.63 -5.13
C ASP A 93 -0.92 5.27 -6.12
N ASN A 94 -0.08 4.31 -5.75
CA ASN A 94 1.03 3.83 -6.58
C ASN A 94 0.66 2.63 -7.46
N THR A 95 -0.61 2.23 -7.49
CA THR A 95 -1.08 1.15 -8.36
C THR A 95 -0.90 1.57 -9.83
N PRO A 96 -0.25 0.76 -10.68
CA PRO A 96 -0.11 1.09 -12.09
C PRO A 96 -1.48 1.17 -12.77
N ALA A 97 -1.74 2.24 -13.50
CA ALA A 97 -3.04 2.44 -14.17
C ALA A 97 -3.36 1.34 -15.19
N VAL A 98 -2.33 0.75 -15.79
CA VAL A 98 -2.45 -0.36 -16.77
C VAL A 98 -2.58 -1.74 -16.12
N ASP A 99 -2.39 -1.82 -14.80
CA ASP A 99 -2.44 -3.06 -14.03
C ASP A 99 -3.12 -2.81 -12.66
N PRO A 100 -4.42 -2.55 -12.65
CA PRO A 100 -5.18 -2.39 -11.40
C PRO A 100 -5.20 -3.70 -10.61
N VAL A 101 -5.44 -3.60 -9.30
CA VAL A 101 -5.58 -4.79 -8.45
C VAL A 101 -6.68 -5.69 -9.00
N ASN A 102 -6.38 -6.99 -9.11
CA ASN A 102 -7.28 -8.03 -9.58
C ASN A 102 -7.42 -9.10 -8.50
N ASP A 103 -8.65 -9.50 -8.18
CA ASP A 103 -8.94 -10.43 -7.08
C ASP A 103 -8.25 -11.78 -7.22
N LYS A 104 -8.19 -12.34 -8.44
CA LYS A 104 -7.51 -13.61 -8.70
C LYS A 104 -6.01 -13.50 -8.52
N ILE A 105 -5.42 -12.44 -9.08
CA ILE A 105 -3.96 -12.22 -9.00
C ILE A 105 -3.55 -11.92 -7.56
N ALA A 106 -4.31 -11.11 -6.83
CA ALA A 106 -4.08 -10.85 -5.40
C ALA A 106 -4.26 -12.12 -4.55
N SER A 107 -5.19 -13.02 -4.92
CA SER A 107 -5.34 -14.33 -4.26
C SER A 107 -4.11 -15.20 -4.44
N VAL A 108 -3.49 -15.21 -5.63
CA VAL A 108 -2.20 -15.88 -5.86
C VAL A 108 -1.10 -15.20 -5.04
N GLY A 109 -1.10 -13.88 -4.98
CA GLY A 109 -0.18 -13.11 -4.14
C GLY A 109 -0.28 -13.48 -2.66
N ARG A 110 -1.51 -13.68 -2.14
CA ARG A 110 -1.72 -14.18 -0.79
C ARG A 110 -1.09 -15.55 -0.57
N VAL A 111 -1.23 -16.48 -1.53
CA VAL A 111 -0.58 -17.80 -1.42
C VAL A 111 0.93 -17.64 -1.36
N LEU A 112 1.52 -16.89 -2.30
CA LEU A 112 2.96 -16.62 -2.34
C LEU A 112 3.47 -15.97 -1.04
N PHE A 113 2.73 -15.02 -0.49
CA PHE A 113 3.11 -14.28 0.71
C PHE A 113 3.26 -15.18 1.95
N TYR A 114 2.48 -16.26 2.04
CA TYR A 114 2.48 -17.21 3.14
C TYR A 114 3.26 -18.50 2.86
N ASP A 115 3.74 -18.70 1.62
CA ASP A 115 4.39 -19.95 1.23
C ASP A 115 5.88 -19.98 1.61
N GLU A 116 6.23 -20.84 2.56
CA GLU A 116 7.62 -21.06 2.97
C GLU A 116 8.48 -21.69 1.86
N ASN A 117 7.87 -22.26 0.81
CA ASN A 117 8.59 -22.73 -0.37
C ASN A 117 9.32 -21.62 -1.13
N LEU A 118 9.02 -20.35 -0.86
CA LEU A 118 9.78 -19.21 -1.36
C LEU A 118 11.14 -19.03 -0.67
N SER A 119 11.47 -19.77 0.39
CA SER A 119 12.81 -19.83 0.95
C SER A 119 13.53 -21.12 0.56
N VAL A 120 14.87 -21.11 0.54
CA VAL A 120 15.70 -22.23 0.08
C VAL A 120 15.37 -23.54 0.80
N ASN A 121 15.15 -23.49 2.09
CA ASN A 121 14.94 -24.64 2.97
C ASN A 121 13.51 -24.77 3.52
N ASN A 122 12.54 -24.01 3.01
CA ASN A 122 11.12 -24.02 3.43
C ASN A 122 10.89 -23.63 4.89
N THR A 123 11.60 -22.63 5.40
CA THR A 123 11.51 -22.21 6.80
C THR A 123 10.96 -20.82 7.00
N VAL A 124 10.97 -19.97 5.97
CA VAL A 124 10.50 -18.59 6.05
C VAL A 124 9.67 -18.23 4.82
N SER A 125 8.67 -17.40 5.05
CA SER A 125 7.82 -16.74 4.02
C SER A 125 7.82 -15.24 4.27
N CYS A 126 7.16 -14.44 3.42
CA CYS A 126 6.97 -13.01 3.68
C CYS A 126 6.24 -12.78 5.03
N ALA A 127 5.26 -13.64 5.34
CA ALA A 127 4.50 -13.58 6.59
C ALA A 127 5.32 -13.86 7.85
N SER A 128 6.50 -14.47 7.72
CA SER A 128 7.40 -14.71 8.85
C SER A 128 7.96 -13.41 9.44
N CYS A 129 8.18 -12.40 8.56
CA CYS A 129 8.70 -11.08 8.92
C CYS A 129 7.60 -10.01 8.92
N HIS A 130 6.51 -10.23 8.16
CA HIS A 130 5.37 -9.32 8.06
C HIS A 130 4.10 -9.98 8.66
N ASN A 131 4.03 -9.99 10.01
CA ASN A 131 2.98 -10.69 10.75
C ASN A 131 1.67 -9.91 10.72
N GLN A 132 0.59 -10.53 10.22
CA GLN A 132 -0.72 -9.90 10.11
C GLN A 132 -1.24 -9.36 11.45
N ALA A 133 -1.14 -10.12 12.54
CA ALA A 133 -1.62 -9.71 13.86
C ALA A 133 -0.87 -8.47 14.42
N ARG A 134 0.24 -8.09 13.80
CA ARG A 134 1.02 -6.88 14.09
C ARG A 134 0.83 -5.77 13.05
N GLY A 135 -0.24 -5.84 12.23
CA GLY A 135 -0.43 -4.91 11.13
C GLY A 135 0.59 -5.10 10.01
N PHE A 136 1.05 -6.32 9.79
CA PHE A 136 2.11 -6.73 8.87
C PHE A 136 3.49 -6.16 9.19
N ASP A 137 3.80 -6.06 10.48
CA ASP A 137 5.10 -5.69 11.03
C ASP A 137 5.80 -6.91 11.66
N ASP A 138 7.13 -6.84 11.86
CA ASP A 138 7.86 -7.89 12.58
C ASP A 138 7.70 -7.69 14.10
N PRO A 139 7.39 -8.75 14.87
CA PRO A 139 7.41 -8.67 16.32
C PRO A 139 8.81 -8.46 16.91
N ASN A 140 9.86 -8.71 16.13
CA ASN A 140 11.26 -8.62 16.53
C ASN A 140 11.94 -7.39 15.94
N ARG A 141 13.01 -6.94 16.56
CA ARG A 141 13.85 -5.84 16.06
C ARG A 141 14.42 -6.15 14.67
N PHE A 142 14.96 -7.34 14.51
CA PHE A 142 15.49 -7.87 13.26
C PHE A 142 14.88 -9.25 12.99
N SER A 143 14.52 -9.48 11.75
CA SER A 143 13.95 -10.77 11.33
C SER A 143 15.00 -11.86 11.30
N THR A 144 14.63 -13.05 11.74
CA THR A 144 15.47 -14.25 11.57
C THR A 144 15.35 -14.74 10.13
N GLY A 145 16.48 -14.87 9.44
CA GLY A 145 16.53 -15.39 8.07
C GLY A 145 16.39 -16.90 8.00
N PHE A 146 16.37 -17.42 6.76
CA PHE A 146 16.13 -18.85 6.46
C PHE A 146 17.10 -19.82 7.17
N SER A 147 18.31 -19.37 7.49
CA SER A 147 19.29 -20.21 8.19
C SER A 147 18.96 -20.46 9.66
N GLY A 148 18.04 -19.70 10.24
CA GLY A 148 17.70 -19.74 11.66
C GLY A 148 18.72 -19.09 12.61
N VAL A 149 19.87 -18.63 12.08
CA VAL A 149 20.98 -18.06 12.89
C VAL A 149 21.44 -16.68 12.41
N ALA A 150 21.10 -16.28 11.18
CA ALA A 150 21.39 -14.95 10.65
C ALA A 150 20.17 -14.05 10.78
N PHE A 151 20.41 -12.74 10.95
CA PHE A 151 19.37 -11.74 11.12
C PHE A 151 19.49 -10.65 10.06
N THR A 152 18.35 -10.04 9.69
CA THR A 152 18.32 -8.87 8.80
C THR A 152 19.06 -7.69 9.41
N SER A 153 19.57 -6.78 8.58
CA SER A 153 20.27 -5.57 9.03
C SER A 153 19.33 -4.39 9.28
N ALA A 154 18.06 -4.51 8.89
CA ALA A 154 17.03 -3.50 9.11
C ALA A 154 15.75 -4.16 9.64
N HIS A 155 14.95 -3.38 10.36
CA HIS A 155 13.63 -3.80 10.82
C HIS A 155 12.69 -3.99 9.63
N ALA A 156 11.85 -5.04 9.64
CA ALA A 156 10.84 -5.25 8.60
C ALA A 156 9.79 -4.13 8.65
N MET A 157 9.50 -3.53 7.49
CA MET A 157 8.59 -2.39 7.39
C MET A 157 7.13 -2.85 7.37
N ARG A 158 6.25 -2.20 8.15
CA ARG A 158 4.80 -2.45 8.05
C ARG A 158 4.30 -2.25 6.63
N LEU A 159 3.43 -3.17 6.14
CA LEU A 159 2.91 -3.13 4.77
C LEU A 159 1.55 -2.44 4.64
N GLY A 160 0.81 -2.29 5.73
CA GLY A 160 -0.48 -1.60 5.70
C GLY A 160 -0.38 -0.23 5.02
N ASN A 161 -1.27 0.04 4.07
CA ASN A 161 -1.28 1.27 3.26
C ASN A 161 -0.04 1.52 2.38
N ILE A 162 0.77 0.50 2.07
CA ILE A 162 1.90 0.64 1.13
C ILE A 162 1.47 1.23 -0.23
N ARG A 163 0.21 1.02 -0.60
CA ARG A 163 -0.44 1.55 -1.80
C ARG A 163 -0.39 3.08 -1.89
N TYR A 164 -0.46 3.79 -0.76
CA TYR A 164 -0.64 5.24 -0.72
C TYR A 164 0.66 6.02 -0.54
N PHE A 165 1.71 5.58 -1.19
CA PHE A 165 2.97 6.33 -1.28
C PHE A 165 3.39 6.47 -2.75
N ARG A 166 3.15 7.64 -3.33
CA ARG A 166 3.67 7.99 -4.65
C ARG A 166 4.86 8.93 -4.46
N PRO A 167 6.05 8.48 -4.71
CA PRO A 167 6.66 7.85 -5.90
C PRO A 167 6.57 6.32 -6.05
N GLY A 168 6.12 5.58 -5.07
CA GLY A 168 6.02 4.11 -5.19
C GLY A 168 7.31 3.36 -4.83
N THR A 169 8.41 4.08 -4.55
CA THR A 169 9.67 3.47 -4.11
C THR A 169 9.50 2.78 -2.75
N THR A 170 10.20 1.67 -2.55
CA THR A 170 10.06 0.81 -1.37
C THR A 170 11.39 0.54 -0.69
N PHE A 171 11.38 -0.21 0.40
CA PHE A 171 12.40 -0.28 1.44
C PHE A 171 12.59 1.03 2.19
N TRP A 172 13.34 0.97 3.30
CA TRP A 172 13.67 2.14 4.10
C TRP A 172 14.46 3.18 3.29
N ASP A 173 15.43 2.74 2.53
CA ASP A 173 16.34 3.56 1.71
C ASP A 173 15.81 3.89 0.31
N ARG A 174 14.57 3.47 -0.02
CA ARG A 174 13.89 3.72 -1.30
C ARG A 174 14.60 3.11 -2.52
N ARG A 175 15.44 2.08 -2.33
CA ARG A 175 16.24 1.51 -3.42
C ARG A 175 15.41 0.77 -4.48
N ALA A 176 14.29 0.14 -4.12
CA ALA A 176 13.41 -0.49 -5.10
C ALA A 176 12.45 0.54 -5.73
N ALA A 177 12.33 0.50 -7.04
CA ALA A 177 11.58 1.49 -7.82
C ALA A 177 10.04 1.33 -7.71
N SER A 178 9.56 0.15 -7.33
CA SER A 178 8.14 -0.16 -7.18
C SER A 178 7.93 -1.29 -6.17
N VAL A 179 6.67 -1.57 -5.82
CA VAL A 179 6.29 -2.71 -4.97
C VAL A 179 6.63 -4.02 -5.66
N GLU A 180 6.44 -4.11 -6.98
CA GLU A 180 6.81 -5.28 -7.80
C GLU A 180 8.31 -5.55 -7.74
N ALA A 181 9.13 -4.52 -7.97
CA ALA A 181 10.58 -4.66 -7.94
C ALA A 181 11.10 -5.08 -6.55
N GLN A 182 10.44 -4.63 -5.49
CA GLN A 182 10.77 -5.00 -4.13
C GLN A 182 10.52 -6.49 -3.86
N ALA A 183 9.40 -7.03 -4.36
CA ALA A 183 8.87 -8.34 -3.96
C ALA A 183 9.85 -9.51 -4.20
N SER A 184 10.76 -9.41 -5.16
CA SER A 184 11.76 -10.47 -5.43
C SER A 184 13.09 -10.27 -4.71
N GLU A 185 13.36 -9.09 -4.13
CA GLU A 185 14.64 -8.84 -3.44
C GLU A 185 14.81 -9.69 -2.17
N PRO A 186 13.83 -9.80 -1.25
CA PRO A 186 13.94 -10.66 -0.08
C PRO A 186 14.11 -12.14 -0.45
N ILE A 187 13.48 -12.60 -1.53
CA ILE A 187 13.57 -13.98 -2.01
C ILE A 187 15.03 -14.30 -2.39
N GLN A 188 15.73 -13.36 -3.04
CA GLN A 188 17.11 -13.51 -3.50
C GLN A 188 18.14 -13.04 -2.47
N ASN A 189 17.70 -12.52 -1.32
CA ASN A 189 18.62 -12.06 -0.29
C ASN A 189 19.28 -13.26 0.43
N PRO A 190 20.63 -13.29 0.55
CA PRO A 190 21.36 -14.41 1.14
C PRO A 190 21.13 -14.60 2.64
N VAL A 191 20.50 -13.64 3.31
CA VAL A 191 20.12 -13.73 4.72
C VAL A 191 18.63 -14.04 4.88
N GLU A 192 17.76 -13.38 4.10
CA GLU A 192 16.31 -13.45 4.30
C GLU A 192 15.75 -14.80 3.84
N MET A 193 15.66 -15.07 2.53
CA MET A 193 15.04 -16.27 1.98
C MET A 193 16.03 -17.17 1.20
N GLY A 194 17.22 -16.68 0.88
CA GLY A 194 18.40 -17.45 0.51
C GLY A 194 18.53 -17.89 -0.95
N PHE A 195 17.62 -17.53 -1.86
CA PHE A 195 17.78 -17.82 -3.28
C PHE A 195 18.72 -16.85 -3.99
N ASP A 196 19.90 -16.65 -3.43
CA ASP A 196 20.96 -15.86 -4.06
C ASP A 196 21.61 -16.60 -5.26
N ALA A 197 22.64 -16.00 -5.84
CA ALA A 197 23.36 -16.61 -6.97
C ALA A 197 23.97 -17.99 -6.64
N ALA A 198 24.40 -18.22 -5.38
CA ALA A 198 24.95 -19.50 -4.95
C ALA A 198 23.87 -20.60 -4.86
N HIS A 199 22.61 -20.22 -4.66
CA HIS A 199 21.46 -21.13 -4.59
C HIS A 199 20.62 -21.12 -5.87
N GLY A 200 21.19 -20.64 -7.00
CA GLY A 200 20.57 -20.68 -8.34
C GLY A 200 19.60 -19.54 -8.65
N GLY A 201 19.51 -18.53 -7.79
CA GLY A 201 18.74 -17.33 -8.02
C GLY A 201 17.25 -17.58 -8.24
N PHE A 202 16.58 -16.64 -8.88
CA PHE A 202 15.13 -16.73 -9.14
C PHE A 202 14.76 -17.90 -10.07
N THR A 203 15.68 -18.38 -10.92
CA THR A 203 15.47 -19.59 -11.74
C THR A 203 15.21 -20.82 -10.88
N ALA A 204 15.92 -20.99 -9.76
CA ALA A 204 15.70 -22.09 -8.83
C ALA A 204 14.36 -21.95 -8.10
N VAL A 205 13.92 -20.72 -7.77
CA VAL A 205 12.58 -20.46 -7.24
C VAL A 205 11.51 -20.96 -8.20
N LEU A 206 11.57 -20.55 -9.48
CA LEU A 206 10.59 -20.96 -10.50
C LEU A 206 10.55 -22.47 -10.67
N ALA A 207 11.72 -23.13 -10.75
CA ALA A 207 11.81 -24.58 -10.86
C ALA A 207 11.24 -25.31 -9.65
N LYS A 208 11.39 -24.75 -8.45
CA LYS A 208 10.85 -25.31 -7.21
C LYS A 208 9.32 -25.18 -7.18
N LEU A 209 8.79 -23.98 -7.41
CA LEU A 209 7.35 -23.73 -7.38
C LEU A 209 6.60 -24.50 -8.48
N GLN A 210 7.19 -24.65 -9.68
CA GLN A 210 6.59 -25.41 -10.79
C GLN A 210 6.30 -26.89 -10.44
N ARG A 211 7.02 -27.46 -9.45
CA ARG A 211 6.82 -28.85 -8.99
C ARG A 211 5.67 -29.00 -7.99
N LEU A 212 5.20 -27.91 -7.42
CA LEU A 212 4.10 -27.88 -6.47
C LEU A 212 2.79 -27.81 -7.25
N ALA A 213 2.00 -28.88 -7.24
CA ALA A 213 0.85 -29.08 -8.12
C ALA A 213 -0.19 -27.95 -8.07
N TYR A 214 -0.28 -27.19 -6.97
CA TYR A 214 -1.22 -26.09 -6.84
C TYR A 214 -0.80 -24.81 -7.62
N TYR A 215 0.49 -24.58 -7.88
CA TYR A 215 0.91 -23.35 -8.59
C TYR A 215 0.52 -23.33 -10.06
N PRO A 216 0.73 -24.38 -10.88
CA PRO A 216 0.23 -24.38 -12.25
C PRO A 216 -1.28 -24.10 -12.34
N GLU A 217 -2.08 -24.65 -11.45
CA GLU A 217 -3.53 -24.43 -11.39
C GLU A 217 -3.88 -22.97 -10.98
N LEU A 218 -3.21 -22.44 -9.96
CA LEU A 218 -3.39 -21.06 -9.52
C LEU A 218 -3.03 -20.07 -10.64
N PHE A 219 -1.90 -20.31 -11.34
CA PHE A 219 -1.45 -19.43 -12.41
C PHE A 219 -2.37 -19.52 -13.63
N THR A 220 -2.83 -20.72 -14.01
CA THR A 220 -3.82 -20.89 -15.06
C THR A 220 -5.11 -20.11 -14.73
N TRP A 221 -5.59 -20.23 -13.50
CA TRP A 221 -6.80 -19.55 -13.06
C TRP A 221 -6.66 -18.01 -13.05
N ALA A 222 -5.52 -17.49 -12.64
CA ALA A 222 -5.32 -16.06 -12.46
C ALA A 222 -4.77 -15.33 -13.70
N PHE A 223 -3.92 -16.01 -14.50
CA PHE A 223 -3.21 -15.43 -15.65
C PHE A 223 -3.62 -16.02 -17.01
N GLY A 224 -4.44 -17.08 -17.03
CA GLY A 224 -4.91 -17.73 -18.24
C GLY A 224 -4.03 -18.87 -18.75
N ASP A 225 -2.82 -19.04 -18.20
CA ASP A 225 -1.91 -20.17 -18.48
C ASP A 225 -1.03 -20.48 -17.27
N SER A 226 -0.39 -21.65 -17.24
CA SER A 226 0.38 -22.18 -16.12
C SER A 226 1.82 -21.65 -16.02
N ALA A 227 2.24 -20.69 -16.85
CA ALA A 227 3.62 -20.21 -16.87
C ALA A 227 3.94 -19.42 -15.60
N LEU A 228 4.89 -19.90 -14.81
CA LEU A 228 5.45 -19.18 -13.69
C LEU A 228 6.62 -18.33 -14.19
N THR A 229 6.56 -17.04 -13.93
CA THR A 229 7.65 -16.09 -14.24
C THR A 229 7.87 -15.17 -13.05
N GLU A 230 9.09 -14.64 -12.91
CA GLU A 230 9.41 -13.64 -11.88
C GLU A 230 8.44 -12.46 -11.91
N ALA A 231 8.17 -11.91 -13.10
CA ALA A 231 7.26 -10.78 -13.26
C ALA A 231 5.82 -11.09 -12.79
N ARG A 232 5.31 -12.31 -13.01
CA ARG A 232 3.99 -12.71 -12.51
C ARG A 232 3.97 -12.90 -10.99
N ILE A 233 5.05 -13.41 -10.41
CA ILE A 233 5.20 -13.54 -8.95
C ILE A 233 5.28 -12.15 -8.31
N GLN A 234 6.12 -11.26 -8.83
CA GLN A 234 6.22 -9.87 -8.40
C GLN A 234 4.86 -9.17 -8.47
N ARG A 235 4.17 -9.31 -9.60
CA ARG A 235 2.83 -8.73 -9.81
C ARG A 235 1.82 -9.26 -8.80
N ALA A 236 1.80 -10.56 -8.54
CA ALA A 236 0.85 -11.16 -7.61
C ALA A 236 1.10 -10.69 -6.16
N LEU A 237 2.34 -10.71 -5.69
CA LEU A 237 2.72 -10.20 -4.37
C LEU A 237 2.36 -8.72 -4.23
N ALA A 238 2.74 -7.88 -5.19
CA ALA A 238 2.46 -6.44 -5.17
C ALA A 238 0.96 -6.14 -5.13
N GLN A 239 0.13 -6.89 -5.85
CA GLN A 239 -1.33 -6.71 -5.83
C GLN A 239 -1.94 -7.12 -4.49
N PHE A 240 -1.44 -8.17 -3.84
CA PHE A 240 -1.86 -8.56 -2.50
C PHE A 240 -1.45 -7.52 -1.45
N GLU A 241 -0.22 -7.03 -1.50
CA GLU A 241 0.26 -5.99 -0.59
C GLU A 241 -0.51 -4.66 -0.74
N ARG A 242 -0.81 -4.24 -1.98
CA ARG A 242 -1.65 -3.06 -2.24
C ARG A 242 -3.08 -3.20 -1.75
N ALA A 243 -3.58 -4.42 -1.61
CA ALA A 243 -4.90 -4.66 -1.03
C ALA A 243 -4.96 -4.47 0.48
N MET A 244 -3.82 -4.41 1.18
CA MET A 244 -3.73 -4.21 2.63
C MET A 244 -4.03 -2.75 2.99
N VAL A 245 -5.29 -2.34 2.84
CA VAL A 245 -5.75 -0.98 3.14
C VAL A 245 -6.42 -0.92 4.50
N SER A 246 -5.87 -0.11 5.39
CA SER A 246 -6.38 0.10 6.75
C SER A 246 -7.40 1.24 6.79
N THR A 247 -8.65 0.92 7.10
CA THR A 247 -9.79 1.85 7.13
C THR A 247 -10.72 1.67 8.32
N SER A 248 -10.37 0.80 9.27
CA SER A 248 -11.26 0.38 10.37
C SER A 248 -10.70 0.69 11.77
N SER A 249 -9.66 1.54 11.87
CA SER A 249 -9.17 1.97 13.18
C SER A 249 -10.19 2.87 13.90
N ARG A 250 -10.00 3.08 15.21
CA ARG A 250 -10.83 4.02 15.98
C ARG A 250 -10.78 5.43 15.41
N TRP A 251 -9.61 5.84 14.90
CA TRP A 251 -9.48 7.10 14.20
C TRP A 251 -10.35 7.14 12.93
N ASP A 252 -10.35 6.09 12.12
CA ASP A 252 -11.14 6.00 10.90
C ASP A 252 -12.64 6.15 11.19
N SER A 253 -13.14 5.38 12.14
CA SER A 253 -14.55 5.40 12.56
C SER A 253 -14.96 6.79 13.06
N GLY A 254 -14.08 7.46 13.80
CA GLY A 254 -14.35 8.80 14.31
C GLY A 254 -14.25 9.88 13.24
N TYR A 255 -13.28 9.78 12.33
CA TYR A 255 -13.06 10.78 11.29
C TYR A 255 -14.14 10.76 10.20
N VAL A 256 -14.76 9.61 9.93
CA VAL A 256 -15.93 9.54 9.02
C VAL A 256 -16.99 10.58 9.39
N ALA A 257 -17.28 10.78 10.67
CA ALA A 257 -18.29 11.73 11.14
C ALA A 257 -17.85 13.21 11.00
N ASN A 258 -16.55 13.46 11.02
CA ASN A 258 -15.98 14.81 10.95
C ASN A 258 -15.59 15.22 9.53
N PHE A 259 -15.45 14.27 8.61
CA PHE A 259 -15.00 14.57 7.25
C PHE A 259 -15.95 15.48 6.52
N ASN A 260 -15.42 16.61 6.05
CA ASN A 260 -16.14 17.55 5.21
C ASN A 260 -15.19 18.13 4.15
N ALA A 261 -15.38 17.71 2.91
CA ALA A 261 -14.54 18.10 1.78
C ALA A 261 -14.54 19.62 1.50
N ALA A 262 -15.55 20.36 2.00
CA ALA A 262 -15.65 21.82 1.84
C ALA A 262 -14.76 22.60 2.83
N LEU A 263 -14.28 21.96 3.89
CA LEU A 263 -13.38 22.60 4.85
C LEU A 263 -11.94 22.56 4.35
N PRO A 264 -11.12 23.60 4.59
CA PRO A 264 -9.71 23.64 4.16
C PRO A 264 -8.87 22.47 4.69
N ASP A 265 -9.12 22.03 5.93
CA ASP A 265 -8.48 20.89 6.59
C ASP A 265 -9.31 19.60 6.51
N LYS A 266 -10.40 19.63 5.75
CA LYS A 266 -11.35 18.50 5.59
C LYS A 266 -11.89 17.95 6.92
N GLY A 267 -11.93 18.78 7.96
CA GLY A 267 -12.42 18.40 9.29
C GLY A 267 -11.39 17.71 10.17
N LEU A 268 -10.13 17.66 9.78
CA LEU A 268 -9.05 17.07 10.60
C LEU A 268 -8.87 17.77 11.96
N GLY A 269 -9.11 19.09 12.03
CA GLY A 269 -9.04 19.89 13.24
C GLY A 269 -10.19 19.64 14.23
N ILE A 270 -11.31 19.07 13.78
CA ILE A 270 -12.50 18.85 14.62
C ILE A 270 -12.23 17.72 15.63
N PRO A 271 -12.50 17.90 16.94
CA PRO A 271 -12.41 16.84 17.93
C PRO A 271 -13.27 15.63 17.55
N ILE A 272 -12.74 14.44 17.71
CA ILE A 272 -13.48 13.18 17.46
C ILE A 272 -14.29 12.85 18.71
N ALA A 273 -15.60 12.74 18.57
CA ALA A 273 -16.52 12.56 19.71
C ALA A 273 -16.30 11.27 20.50
N SER A 274 -15.83 10.20 19.83
CA SER A 274 -15.53 8.91 20.47
C SER A 274 -14.15 8.84 21.14
N PHE A 275 -13.35 9.92 21.07
CA PHE A 275 -12.03 9.99 21.66
C PHE A 275 -12.10 10.58 23.07
N THR A 276 -11.20 10.13 23.93
CA THR A 276 -10.97 10.75 25.22
C THR A 276 -10.39 12.17 25.07
N THR A 277 -10.39 12.94 26.14
CA THR A 277 -9.74 14.28 26.16
C THR A 277 -8.26 14.19 25.80
N GLU A 278 -7.56 13.15 26.28
CA GLU A 278 -6.14 12.92 26.00
C GLU A 278 -5.90 12.55 24.53
N GLU A 279 -6.69 11.67 23.96
CA GLU A 279 -6.60 11.29 22.55
C GLU A 279 -6.89 12.49 21.63
N ASN A 280 -7.87 13.33 21.93
CA ASN A 280 -8.16 14.55 21.20
C ASN A 280 -7.06 15.61 21.37
N ARG A 281 -6.44 15.70 22.55
CA ARG A 281 -5.27 16.57 22.77
C ARG A 281 -4.11 16.09 21.91
N GLY A 282 -3.80 14.79 21.92
CA GLY A 282 -2.75 14.20 21.09
C GLY A 282 -3.02 14.38 19.59
N ARG A 283 -4.28 14.20 19.16
CA ARG A 283 -4.70 14.50 17.79
C ARG A 283 -4.44 15.96 17.42
N ALA A 284 -4.82 16.90 18.27
CA ALA A 284 -4.60 18.33 18.02
C ALA A 284 -3.11 18.66 17.93
N LEU A 285 -2.27 18.09 18.79
CA LEU A 285 -0.82 18.24 18.71
C LEU A 285 -0.27 17.67 17.39
N PHE A 286 -0.75 16.53 16.96
CA PHE A 286 -0.26 15.86 15.74
C PHE A 286 -0.70 16.58 14.46
N VAL A 287 -1.97 16.99 14.40
CA VAL A 287 -2.61 17.51 13.18
C VAL A 287 -2.36 19.00 13.00
N ASN A 288 -2.52 19.82 14.05
CA ASN A 288 -2.48 21.25 13.91
C ASN A 288 -1.06 21.75 13.61
N PRO A 289 -0.90 22.78 12.78
CA PRO A 289 0.40 23.42 12.56
C PRO A 289 0.85 24.17 13.82
N PRO A 290 2.15 24.51 13.94
CA PRO A 290 2.68 25.25 15.08
C PRO A 290 1.97 26.58 15.37
N ALA A 291 1.55 27.30 14.33
CA ALA A 291 0.78 28.54 14.46
C ALA A 291 -0.60 28.35 15.13
N ALA A 292 -1.13 27.13 15.13
CA ALA A 292 -2.38 26.75 15.81
C ALA A 292 -2.13 25.90 17.07
N GLY A 293 -0.94 25.96 17.64
CA GLY A 293 -0.58 25.26 18.88
C GLY A 293 -0.34 23.77 18.73
N GLY A 294 -0.11 23.27 17.52
CA GLY A 294 0.25 21.88 17.23
C GLY A 294 1.74 21.72 16.90
N LEU A 295 2.09 20.53 16.47
CA LEU A 295 3.47 20.15 16.05
C LEU A 295 3.58 19.98 14.53
N GLY A 296 2.45 19.80 13.84
CA GLY A 296 2.38 19.66 12.39
C GLY A 296 2.92 18.34 11.86
N CYS A 297 2.82 17.23 12.60
CA CYS A 297 3.31 15.91 12.19
C CYS A 297 2.68 15.43 10.88
N VAL A 298 1.42 15.85 10.58
CA VAL A 298 0.74 15.58 9.31
C VAL A 298 1.45 16.15 8.08
N ALA A 299 2.37 17.10 8.25
CA ALA A 299 3.15 17.64 7.13
C ALA A 299 4.08 16.57 6.51
N CYS A 300 4.44 15.56 7.30
CA CYS A 300 5.17 14.38 6.84
C CYS A 300 4.26 13.15 6.77
N HIS A 301 3.46 12.90 7.80
CA HIS A 301 2.58 11.73 7.94
C HIS A 301 1.14 12.12 7.57
N ALA A 302 0.87 12.22 6.27
CA ALA A 302 -0.35 12.83 5.76
C ALA A 302 -1.61 12.00 6.05
N ALA A 303 -2.55 12.58 6.82
CA ALA A 303 -3.88 11.98 6.97
C ALA A 303 -4.64 12.03 5.63
N PRO A 304 -5.54 11.09 5.36
CA PRO A 304 -6.07 10.03 6.26
C PRO A 304 -5.26 8.73 6.26
N THR A 305 -4.35 8.54 5.33
CA THR A 305 -3.57 7.30 5.20
C THR A 305 -2.39 7.25 6.18
N PHE A 306 -2.01 8.39 6.74
CA PHE A 306 -0.81 8.56 7.56
C PHE A 306 0.47 8.01 6.90
N ALA A 307 0.44 7.91 5.57
CA ALA A 307 1.60 7.61 4.77
C ALA A 307 2.54 8.82 4.69
N LEU A 308 3.81 8.55 4.43
CA LEU A 308 4.80 9.61 4.29
C LEU A 308 4.52 10.44 3.02
N THR A 309 4.66 11.76 3.12
CA THR A 309 4.59 12.63 1.93
C THR A 309 5.83 12.46 1.06
N ALA A 310 5.66 12.58 -0.26
CA ALA A 310 6.71 12.30 -1.24
C ALA A 310 7.99 13.12 -1.04
N ASN A 311 7.85 14.36 -0.55
CA ASN A 311 8.95 15.30 -0.32
C ASN A 311 9.58 15.19 1.06
N SER A 312 9.15 14.25 1.90
CA SER A 312 9.76 14.04 3.22
C SER A 312 11.16 13.46 3.10
N ARG A 313 12.00 13.88 4.01
CA ARG A 313 13.40 13.45 4.14
C ARG A 313 13.58 12.63 5.41
N SER A 314 14.83 12.44 5.85
CA SER A 314 15.14 11.71 7.07
C SER A 314 14.64 12.43 8.31
N ASN A 315 14.32 11.66 9.35
CA ASN A 315 13.92 12.16 10.67
C ASN A 315 15.11 12.45 11.60
N GLY A 316 16.35 12.35 11.10
CA GLY A 316 17.56 12.63 11.88
C GLY A 316 17.77 11.63 13.01
N LEU A 317 17.66 10.34 12.72
CA LEU A 317 17.88 9.30 13.72
C LEU A 317 19.35 9.22 14.15
N ASP A 318 20.27 9.44 13.20
CA ASP A 318 21.70 9.40 13.41
C ASP A 318 22.38 10.71 12.97
N ALA A 319 23.43 11.11 13.70
CA ALA A 319 24.23 12.26 13.33
C ALA A 319 24.97 12.04 12.00
N GLY A 320 24.93 13.05 11.13
CA GLY A 320 25.58 12.97 9.81
C GLY A 320 24.85 12.11 8.78
N GLU A 321 23.61 11.68 9.03
CA GLU A 321 22.83 10.84 8.15
C GLU A 321 22.68 11.45 6.75
N THR A 322 23.03 10.65 5.73
CA THR A 322 22.95 11.02 4.29
C THR A 322 21.83 10.34 3.54
N THR A 323 21.31 9.23 4.09
CA THR A 323 20.23 8.45 3.48
C THR A 323 18.87 9.08 3.76
N ILE A 324 18.05 9.26 2.74
CA ILE A 324 16.66 9.71 2.89
C ILE A 324 15.77 8.49 3.12
N PHE A 325 15.50 8.21 4.38
CA PHE A 325 14.66 7.07 4.75
C PHE A 325 13.17 7.34 4.49
N LYS A 326 12.45 6.26 4.10
CA LYS A 326 11.00 6.24 3.97
C LYS A 326 10.40 5.56 5.18
N SER A 327 9.52 6.23 5.91
CA SER A 327 8.69 5.61 6.95
C SER A 327 7.50 4.87 6.32
N PRO A 328 7.04 3.74 6.89
CA PRO A 328 5.74 3.18 6.54
C PRO A 328 4.59 4.10 6.97
N SER A 329 3.36 3.80 6.56
CA SER A 329 2.16 4.43 7.12
C SER A 329 2.13 4.24 8.65
N LEU A 330 1.61 5.24 9.39
CA LEU A 330 1.42 5.11 10.84
C LEU A 330 0.15 4.33 11.21
N LYS A 331 -0.65 3.88 10.23
CA LYS A 331 -1.74 2.95 10.52
C LYS A 331 -1.18 1.69 11.17
N SER A 332 -1.84 1.24 12.22
CA SER A 332 -1.41 0.10 13.06
C SER A 332 -0.06 0.30 13.77
N VAL A 333 0.41 1.54 13.91
CA VAL A 333 1.72 1.83 14.50
C VAL A 333 1.85 1.35 15.95
N GLY A 334 0.77 1.36 16.72
CA GLY A 334 0.78 0.87 18.10
C GLY A 334 0.76 -0.65 18.23
N LEU A 335 0.65 -1.42 17.12
CA LEU A 335 0.80 -2.88 17.13
C LEU A 335 2.27 -3.31 17.00
N SER A 336 3.18 -2.38 16.71
CA SER A 336 4.62 -2.64 16.56
C SER A 336 5.34 -2.72 17.91
N ASN A 337 6.39 -3.52 17.95
CA ASN A 337 7.30 -3.64 19.09
C ASN A 337 8.68 -3.06 18.82
N ALA A 338 8.97 -2.66 17.58
CA ALA A 338 10.23 -2.05 17.18
C ALA A 338 9.95 -0.90 16.19
N PHE A 339 10.72 0.16 16.30
CA PHE A 339 10.50 1.40 15.56
C PHE A 339 11.80 1.92 14.99
N MET A 340 11.70 2.70 13.93
CA MET A 340 12.75 3.20 13.07
C MET A 340 13.31 2.11 12.14
N HIS A 341 14.17 2.52 11.20
CA HIS A 341 14.72 1.60 10.19
C HIS A 341 15.59 0.49 10.77
N ASP A 342 16.15 0.71 11.94
CA ASP A 342 16.98 -0.28 12.66
C ASP A 342 16.30 -0.88 13.90
N GLY A 343 15.02 -0.55 14.13
CA GLY A 343 14.24 -1.09 15.23
C GLY A 343 14.76 -0.75 16.64
N ARG A 344 15.55 0.34 16.81
CA ARG A 344 16.20 0.66 18.09
C ARG A 344 15.26 1.08 19.21
N PHE A 345 14.08 1.60 18.90
CA PHE A 345 13.08 1.94 19.88
C PHE A 345 12.04 0.84 20.04
N SER A 346 11.66 0.56 21.28
CA SER A 346 10.71 -0.50 21.63
C SER A 346 9.34 0.04 22.05
N SER A 347 9.13 1.37 22.01
CA SER A 347 7.87 1.99 22.38
C SER A 347 7.61 3.30 21.60
N LEU A 348 6.32 3.63 21.41
CA LEU A 348 5.92 4.94 20.87
C LEU A 348 6.39 6.11 21.73
N ALA A 349 6.54 5.91 23.04
CA ALA A 349 7.07 6.94 23.94
C ALA A 349 8.51 7.31 23.56
N GLN A 350 9.35 6.34 23.23
CA GLN A 350 10.71 6.57 22.75
C GLN A 350 10.74 7.27 21.39
N VAL A 351 9.82 6.92 20.50
CA VAL A 351 9.67 7.60 19.21
C VAL A 351 9.28 9.06 19.40
N VAL A 352 8.31 9.35 20.27
CA VAL A 352 7.89 10.72 20.59
C VAL A 352 9.04 11.50 21.26
N GLU A 353 9.80 10.85 22.13
CA GLU A 353 10.98 11.49 22.76
C GLU A 353 12.08 11.81 21.73
N HIS A 354 12.31 10.92 20.76
CA HIS A 354 13.24 11.23 19.65
C HIS A 354 12.84 12.53 18.94
N TYR A 355 11.58 12.68 18.55
CA TYR A 355 11.11 13.93 17.93
C TYR A 355 11.13 15.13 18.89
N ASN A 356 10.98 14.88 20.19
CA ASN A 356 11.02 15.94 21.22
C ASN A 356 12.42 16.55 21.37
N SER A 357 13.46 15.71 21.46
CA SER A 357 14.81 16.15 21.85
C SER A 357 15.96 15.35 21.21
N GLY A 358 15.67 14.25 20.52
CA GLY A 358 16.66 13.31 20.00
C GLY A 358 17.07 13.51 18.54
N VAL A 359 16.44 14.43 17.80
CA VAL A 359 16.73 14.65 16.37
C VAL A 359 18.18 15.09 16.18
N GLN A 360 18.92 14.40 15.29
CA GLN A 360 20.32 14.67 15.00
C GLN A 360 20.49 15.45 13.70
N ALA A 361 21.54 16.25 13.62
CA ALA A 361 21.91 16.99 12.42
C ALA A 361 22.52 16.05 11.36
N GLY A 362 22.16 16.25 10.10
CA GLY A 362 22.74 15.53 8.97
C GLY A 362 22.27 16.10 7.63
N PRO A 363 22.99 15.79 6.53
CA PRO A 363 22.63 16.26 5.19
C PRO A 363 21.25 15.80 4.73
N ALA A 364 20.76 14.66 5.22
CA ALA A 364 19.45 14.09 4.86
C ALA A 364 18.31 14.59 5.75
N LEU A 365 18.58 15.35 6.83
CA LEU A 365 17.54 15.81 7.76
C LEU A 365 16.45 16.61 7.05
N ASP A 366 15.18 16.32 7.38
CA ASP A 366 14.05 17.07 6.86
C ASP A 366 14.07 18.52 7.36
N PRO A 367 13.95 19.52 6.47
CA PRO A 367 13.97 20.94 6.86
C PRO A 367 12.89 21.30 7.89
N ARG A 368 11.76 20.59 7.94
CA ARG A 368 10.69 20.80 8.94
C ARG A 368 11.12 20.43 10.37
N LEU A 369 12.18 19.63 10.49
CA LEU A 369 12.79 19.27 11.78
C LEU A 369 13.98 20.17 12.15
N MET A 370 14.25 21.20 11.36
CA MET A 370 15.27 22.22 11.67
C MET A 370 14.64 23.41 12.37
N GLY A 371 15.36 23.94 13.33
CA GLY A 371 15.07 25.21 14.00
C GLY A 371 15.87 26.37 13.42
N PRO A 372 15.83 27.54 14.06
CA PRO A 372 16.64 28.71 13.69
C PRO A 372 18.14 28.34 13.64
N GLY A 373 18.83 28.85 12.63
CA GLY A 373 20.25 28.56 12.42
C GLY A 373 20.56 27.19 11.82
N GLY A 374 19.55 26.43 11.37
CA GLY A 374 19.74 25.12 10.74
C GLY A 374 20.09 23.98 11.70
N VAL A 375 19.89 24.18 13.00
CA VAL A 375 20.11 23.16 14.04
C VAL A 375 18.84 22.28 14.17
N PRO A 376 18.96 21.02 14.63
CA PRO A 376 17.80 20.19 14.92
C PRO A 376 16.83 20.88 15.90
N ARG A 377 15.54 20.74 15.62
CA ARG A 377 14.50 21.37 16.43
C ARG A 377 14.25 20.55 17.69
N THR A 378 14.15 21.22 18.83
CA THR A 378 13.65 20.67 20.09
C THR A 378 12.22 21.14 20.30
N LEU A 379 11.30 20.21 20.62
CA LEU A 379 9.86 20.53 20.73
C LEU A 379 9.48 21.01 22.13
N GLY A 380 10.24 20.65 23.17
CA GLY A 380 9.99 21.08 24.56
C GLY A 380 8.69 20.54 25.14
N LEU A 381 8.28 19.32 24.76
CA LEU A 381 7.01 18.71 25.18
C LEU A 381 7.02 18.36 26.66
N SER A 382 5.92 18.67 27.35
CA SER A 382 5.67 18.16 28.69
C SER A 382 5.46 16.63 28.68
N ALA A 383 5.61 15.99 29.83
CA ALA A 383 5.31 14.56 29.97
C ALA A 383 3.85 14.25 29.57
N ALA A 384 2.92 15.15 29.89
CA ALA A 384 1.51 15.03 29.53
C ALA A 384 1.33 15.12 27.99
N ASP A 385 1.96 16.07 27.30
CA ASP A 385 1.85 16.16 25.83
C ASP A 385 2.41 14.93 25.14
N LYS A 386 3.53 14.38 25.61
CA LYS A 386 4.10 13.12 25.10
C LYS A 386 3.15 11.95 25.29
N SER A 387 2.52 11.83 26.46
CA SER A 387 1.52 10.80 26.74
C SER A 387 0.30 10.91 25.83
N THR A 388 -0.21 12.13 25.60
CA THR A 388 -1.38 12.35 24.73
C THR A 388 -1.07 12.01 23.27
N LEU A 389 0.14 12.29 22.78
CA LEU A 389 0.58 11.87 21.44
C LEU A 389 0.58 10.35 21.30
N VAL A 390 1.09 9.62 22.28
CA VAL A 390 1.06 8.16 22.30
C VAL A 390 -0.37 7.64 22.33
N ALA A 391 -1.26 8.25 23.14
CA ALA A 391 -2.67 7.90 23.18
C ALA A 391 -3.34 8.08 21.79
N PHE A 392 -3.08 9.20 21.11
CA PHE A 392 -3.58 9.42 19.75
C PHE A 392 -3.04 8.40 18.75
N LEU A 393 -1.72 8.16 18.72
CA LEU A 393 -1.10 7.20 17.80
C LEU A 393 -1.69 5.79 17.98
N SER A 394 -2.07 5.42 19.19
CA SER A 394 -2.73 4.14 19.48
C SER A 394 -4.13 4.04 18.88
N THR A 395 -4.81 5.17 18.61
CA THR A 395 -6.11 5.16 17.93
C THR A 395 -6.01 4.79 16.44
N LEU A 396 -4.81 4.78 15.86
CA LEU A 396 -4.54 4.39 14.48
C LEU A 396 -4.44 2.87 14.29
N ASN A 397 -4.54 2.07 15.37
CA ASN A 397 -4.48 0.62 15.29
C ASN A 397 -5.75 0.08 14.63
N ASP A 398 -5.55 -0.69 13.56
CA ASP A 398 -6.62 -1.37 12.82
C ASP A 398 -6.61 -2.86 13.15
N ASN A 399 -7.36 -3.21 14.18
CA ASN A 399 -7.48 -4.59 14.64
C ASN A 399 -8.32 -5.45 13.68
N GLU A 400 -9.17 -4.83 12.85
CA GLU A 400 -9.93 -5.55 11.84
C GLU A 400 -9.00 -6.03 10.73
N LEU A 401 -8.16 -5.17 10.17
CA LEU A 401 -7.14 -5.57 9.19
C LEU A 401 -6.20 -6.66 9.77
N ALA A 402 -5.80 -6.52 11.04
CA ALA A 402 -4.93 -7.47 11.72
C ALA A 402 -5.57 -8.85 11.94
N ALA A 403 -6.91 -8.97 11.85
CA ALA A 403 -7.66 -10.21 12.06
C ALA A 403 -8.49 -10.66 10.84
N ASP A 404 -8.53 -9.89 9.74
CA ASP A 404 -9.37 -10.20 8.58
C ASP A 404 -8.87 -11.47 7.87
N SER A 405 -9.74 -12.47 7.80
CA SER A 405 -9.46 -13.78 7.22
C SER A 405 -9.02 -13.73 5.75
N LYS A 406 -9.41 -12.68 5.00
CA LYS A 406 -8.97 -12.54 3.60
C LYS A 406 -7.47 -12.26 3.47
N PHE A 407 -6.84 -11.77 4.54
CA PHE A 407 -5.39 -11.54 4.61
C PHE A 407 -4.63 -12.59 5.43
N ALA A 408 -5.33 -13.54 6.09
CA ALA A 408 -4.71 -14.61 6.86
C ALA A 408 -4.09 -15.69 5.96
N THR A 409 -3.30 -16.59 6.55
CA THR A 409 -2.72 -17.72 5.79
C THR A 409 -3.80 -18.48 5.01
N PRO A 410 -3.58 -18.75 3.71
CA PRO A 410 -4.47 -19.58 2.93
C PRO A 410 -4.17 -21.08 3.04
N PHE A 411 -3.07 -21.46 3.69
CA PHE A 411 -2.69 -22.84 3.86
C PHE A 411 -3.56 -23.54 4.90
N ARG A 412 -3.91 -24.79 4.60
CA ARG A 412 -4.60 -25.68 5.55
C ARG A 412 -3.59 -26.22 6.56
N ASN A 413 -4.01 -26.34 7.82
CA ASN A 413 -3.24 -27.01 8.87
C ASN A 413 -3.26 -28.51 8.69
#